data_42ed431bb4b9c4c18501d99fe426ed1c
#
_entry.id   42ed431bb4b9c4c18501d99fe426ed1c
#
_cell.length_a   1.000
_cell.length_b   1.000
_cell.length_c   1.000
_cell.angle_alpha   90.00
_cell.angle_beta   90.00
_cell.angle_gamma   90.00
#
_symmetry.space_group_name_H-M   'P 1'
#
loop_
_entity.id
_entity.type
_entity.pdbx_description
1 polymer ?
#
loop_
_entity_poly.entity_id
_entity_poly.type
_entity_poly.pdbx_seq_one_letter_code
_entity_poly.pdbx_strand_id
1 'polypeptide(L)'
;MTYEEGDGVYWVVSLPVLGGSAEATWDAVQQNTVYAQDLSTNFKLNVPETLRVGTLDSLLELSDELQRDAQSLEATCAKLRRQCVEGAAATTSGGDYAGVGTNMGGLEAEDCEAIESFEWNEAKYPSNRPLKELVERVMEGVHRTDDALKVKLSEYSSSRANLAALSRKSQGSLAVREIGSLVKEEDYVSTENLCTCMLVVPNSSKKEFTKTYERYANFSFINQEGRSAHVSAAVPRSAKVVAEDKDYTLYRVVCFSRTVDTFKQAAREKGVQVREFKFDEGKVEEERENLADLKQECREMEDALHEWSRTAYR
;
A
#
# COMPACT_ATOMS: atom_id res chain seq x y z
N MET A 1 17.65 34.16 -3.27
CA MET A 1 17.40 32.71 -3.44
C MET A 1 18.46 32.04 -2.60
N THR A 2 18.07 31.53 -1.47
CA THR A 2 18.95 30.71 -0.62
C THR A 2 18.86 29.28 -1.16
N TYR A 3 19.95 28.82 -1.76
CA TYR A 3 20.10 27.39 -2.11
C TYR A 3 20.30 26.64 -0.81
N GLU A 4 19.45 25.63 -0.56
CA GLU A 4 19.68 24.70 0.54
C GLU A 4 20.93 23.87 0.22
N GLU A 5 21.83 23.68 1.18
CA GLU A 5 22.99 22.81 1.07
C GLU A 5 22.51 21.37 0.75
N GLY A 6 22.68 20.94 -0.49
CA GLY A 6 22.34 19.58 -0.95
C GLY A 6 21.90 19.46 -2.42
N ASP A 7 21.36 20.50 -3.02
CA ASP A 7 20.98 20.47 -4.44
C ASP A 7 22.18 20.83 -5.33
N GLY A 8 22.94 19.83 -5.77
CA GLY A 8 23.98 20.00 -6.80
C GLY A 8 23.32 20.48 -8.10
N VAL A 9 23.70 21.68 -8.58
CA VAL A 9 23.26 22.18 -9.87
C VAL A 9 24.29 21.76 -10.93
N TYR A 10 23.85 20.99 -11.93
CA TYR A 10 24.69 20.56 -13.04
C TYR A 10 24.55 21.51 -14.23
N TRP A 11 25.69 21.86 -14.82
CA TRP A 11 25.75 22.74 -15.99
C TRP A 11 26.47 22.02 -17.13
N VAL A 12 25.87 21.95 -18.31
CA VAL A 12 26.55 21.55 -19.53
C VAL A 12 27.07 22.82 -20.23
N VAL A 13 28.38 22.90 -20.34
CA VAL A 13 29.04 24.10 -20.91
C VAL A 13 29.82 23.71 -22.15
N SER A 14 29.62 24.44 -23.25
CA SER A 14 30.40 24.34 -24.48
C SER A 14 31.32 25.53 -24.61
N LEU A 15 32.60 25.29 -24.79
CA LEU A 15 33.64 26.31 -24.88
C LEU A 15 34.41 26.20 -26.21
N PRO A 16 34.83 27.32 -26.79
CA PRO A 16 35.75 27.28 -27.94
C PRO A 16 37.12 26.78 -27.52
N VAL A 17 37.81 26.14 -28.46
CA VAL A 17 39.17 25.66 -28.21
C VAL A 17 40.15 26.83 -28.05
N LEU A 18 40.70 26.96 -26.85
CA LEU A 18 41.69 28.00 -26.51
C LEU A 18 43.12 27.42 -26.61
N GLY A 19 44.06 28.23 -27.01
CA GLY A 19 45.48 27.81 -27.02
C GLY A 19 45.85 26.71 -28.01
N GLY A 20 44.95 26.36 -28.96
CA GLY A 20 45.22 25.38 -30.02
C GLY A 20 44.91 23.93 -29.66
N SER A 21 44.49 23.62 -28.42
CA SER A 21 44.10 22.28 -28.05
C SER A 21 42.92 22.26 -27.06
N ALA A 22 42.12 21.19 -27.11
CA ALA A 22 41.03 20.97 -26.16
C ALA A 22 41.57 20.78 -24.71
N GLU A 23 42.77 20.20 -24.58
CA GLU A 23 43.45 20.00 -23.29
C GLU A 23 43.81 21.32 -22.62
N ALA A 24 44.38 22.28 -23.41
CA ALA A 24 44.70 23.60 -22.88
C ALA A 24 43.45 24.35 -22.40
N THR A 25 42.31 24.17 -23.09
CA THR A 25 41.02 24.75 -22.68
C THR A 25 40.56 24.11 -21.38
N TRP A 26 40.63 22.78 -21.28
CA TRP A 26 40.30 22.04 -20.07
C TRP A 26 41.10 22.48 -18.86
N ASP A 27 42.44 22.55 -19.03
CA ASP A 27 43.34 22.97 -17.94
C ASP A 27 43.06 24.40 -17.47
N ALA A 28 42.73 25.29 -18.41
CA ALA A 28 42.35 26.66 -18.07
C ALA A 28 41.02 26.74 -17.31
N VAL A 29 40.05 25.91 -17.64
CA VAL A 29 38.78 25.80 -16.90
C VAL A 29 39.04 25.25 -15.51
N GLN A 30 39.75 24.15 -15.39
CA GLN A 30 40.09 23.55 -14.10
C GLN A 30 40.83 24.53 -13.19
N GLN A 31 41.78 25.26 -13.73
CA GLN A 31 42.57 26.22 -12.97
C GLN A 31 41.72 27.37 -12.42
N ASN A 32 40.75 27.86 -13.19
CA ASN A 32 39.94 29.03 -12.82
C ASN A 32 38.72 28.68 -11.96
N THR A 33 38.18 27.48 -12.07
CA THR A 33 36.94 27.09 -11.37
C THR A 33 37.19 26.19 -10.14
N VAL A 34 38.09 25.20 -10.30
CA VAL A 34 38.37 24.22 -9.22
C VAL A 34 39.52 24.71 -8.35
N TYR A 35 40.71 24.91 -8.96
CA TYR A 35 41.94 25.14 -8.17
C TYR A 35 42.05 26.55 -7.61
N ALA A 36 41.58 27.57 -8.31
CA ALA A 36 41.70 28.95 -7.85
C ALA A 36 40.61 29.41 -6.93
N GLN A 37 39.39 28.90 -7.10
CA GLN A 37 38.19 29.45 -6.43
C GLN A 37 37.30 28.40 -5.76
N ASP A 38 37.55 27.10 -5.97
CA ASP A 38 36.75 25.98 -5.43
C ASP A 38 35.22 26.16 -5.68
N LEU A 39 34.90 26.61 -6.92
CA LEU A 39 33.51 26.94 -7.28
C LEU A 39 32.71 25.74 -7.77
N SER A 40 33.39 24.75 -8.36
CA SER A 40 32.74 23.62 -9.02
C SER A 40 33.65 22.39 -9.13
N THR A 41 33.02 21.23 -9.22
CA THR A 41 33.70 20.00 -9.69
C THR A 41 33.39 19.87 -11.19
N ASN A 42 34.40 19.66 -12.02
CA ASN A 42 34.23 19.56 -13.47
C ASN A 42 34.56 18.16 -13.96
N PHE A 43 33.79 17.69 -14.93
CA PHE A 43 34.08 16.44 -15.65
C PHE A 43 33.79 16.63 -17.16
N LYS A 44 34.43 15.77 -17.98
CA LYS A 44 34.31 15.86 -19.43
C LYS A 44 33.09 15.05 -19.87
N LEU A 45 32.15 15.69 -20.59
CA LEU A 45 31.06 15.00 -21.26
C LEU A 45 31.53 14.55 -22.65
N ASN A 46 31.66 13.24 -22.83
CA ASN A 46 32.06 12.66 -24.12
C ASN A 46 30.85 12.50 -25.03
N VAL A 47 30.73 13.39 -26.02
CA VAL A 47 29.69 13.34 -27.06
C VAL A 47 30.29 12.66 -28.29
N PRO A 48 29.64 11.62 -28.88
CA PRO A 48 30.14 10.97 -30.09
C PRO A 48 30.25 11.97 -31.26
N GLU A 49 31.42 12.07 -31.87
CA GLU A 49 31.68 12.95 -33.02
C GLU A 49 30.87 12.57 -34.27
N THR A 50 30.36 11.33 -34.30
CA THR A 50 29.60 10.75 -35.41
C THR A 50 28.12 11.11 -35.40
N LEU A 51 27.63 11.84 -34.41
CA LEU A 51 26.22 12.24 -34.31
C LEU A 51 25.79 13.06 -35.52
N ARG A 52 24.75 12.61 -36.20
CA ARG A 52 24.17 13.29 -37.36
C ARG A 52 23.11 14.29 -36.93
N VAL A 53 23.47 15.54 -36.94
CA VAL A 53 22.66 16.66 -36.45
C VAL A 53 21.51 17.02 -37.38
N GLY A 54 21.65 16.78 -38.71
CA GLY A 54 20.64 17.13 -39.71
C GLY A 54 20.77 18.57 -40.24
N THR A 55 19.69 19.11 -40.74
CA THR A 55 19.62 20.50 -41.25
C THR A 55 19.27 21.46 -40.12
N LEU A 56 19.53 22.77 -40.31
CA LEU A 56 19.19 23.80 -39.34
C LEU A 56 17.67 23.81 -39.00
N ASP A 57 16.83 23.64 -40.03
CA ASP A 57 15.38 23.61 -39.83
C ASP A 57 14.93 22.43 -38.98
N SER A 58 15.53 21.23 -39.22
CA SER A 58 15.24 20.05 -38.43
C SER A 58 15.72 20.19 -36.98
N LEU A 59 16.76 20.98 -36.73
CA LEU A 59 17.23 21.26 -35.37
C LEU A 59 16.32 22.22 -34.61
N LEU A 60 15.75 23.21 -35.28
CA LEU A 60 14.82 24.15 -34.67
C LEU A 60 13.52 23.44 -34.28
N GLU A 61 12.97 22.58 -35.15
CA GLU A 61 11.82 21.76 -34.86
C GLU A 61 12.11 20.82 -33.67
N LEU A 62 13.27 20.16 -33.68
CA LEU A 62 13.68 19.26 -32.61
C LEU A 62 13.88 19.99 -31.28
N SER A 63 14.37 21.24 -31.31
CA SER A 63 14.54 22.05 -30.08
C SER A 63 13.22 22.29 -29.35
N ASP A 64 12.15 22.56 -30.10
CA ASP A 64 10.80 22.76 -29.53
C ASP A 64 10.19 21.44 -29.02
N GLU A 65 10.46 20.32 -29.71
CA GLU A 65 10.05 18.98 -29.27
C GLU A 65 10.79 18.59 -28.01
N LEU A 66 12.11 18.75 -27.94
CA LEU A 66 12.96 18.39 -26.79
C LEU A 66 12.53 19.07 -25.49
N GLN A 67 12.01 20.29 -25.54
CA GLN A 67 11.52 20.97 -24.35
C GLN A 67 10.31 20.24 -23.73
N ARG A 68 9.40 19.73 -24.55
CA ARG A 68 8.23 18.94 -24.09
C ARG A 68 8.65 17.56 -23.61
N ASP A 69 9.57 16.95 -24.35
CA ASP A 69 10.11 15.63 -24.03
C ASP A 69 10.88 15.64 -22.72
N ALA A 70 11.67 16.68 -22.46
CA ALA A 70 12.36 16.88 -21.18
C ALA A 70 11.37 16.94 -20.01
N GLN A 71 10.28 17.70 -20.14
CA GLN A 71 9.24 17.78 -19.12
C GLN A 71 8.56 16.42 -18.86
N SER A 72 8.30 15.64 -19.92
CA SER A 72 7.74 14.29 -19.81
C SER A 72 8.70 13.33 -19.11
N LEU A 73 9.97 13.41 -19.44
CA LEU A 73 11.04 12.61 -18.81
C LEU A 73 11.19 12.96 -17.33
N GLU A 74 11.30 14.25 -16.99
CA GLU A 74 11.37 14.72 -15.61
C GLU A 74 10.15 14.24 -14.79
N ALA A 75 8.94 14.32 -15.34
CA ALA A 75 7.75 13.85 -14.68
C ALA A 75 7.78 12.34 -14.42
N THR A 76 8.31 11.56 -15.35
CA THR A 76 8.46 10.10 -15.20
C THR A 76 9.52 9.74 -14.17
N CYS A 77 10.68 10.42 -14.23
CA CYS A 77 11.75 10.26 -13.22
C CYS A 77 11.24 10.62 -11.82
N ALA A 78 10.51 11.72 -11.66
CA ALA A 78 9.93 12.12 -10.37
C ALA A 78 8.97 11.07 -9.81
N LYS A 79 8.14 10.43 -10.66
CA LYS A 79 7.25 9.33 -10.24
C LYS A 79 8.04 8.11 -9.79
N LEU A 80 9.05 7.70 -10.53
CA LEU A 80 9.92 6.56 -10.17
C LEU A 80 10.67 6.84 -8.88
N ARG A 81 11.30 8.02 -8.75
CA ARG A 81 11.99 8.45 -7.53
C ARG A 81 11.08 8.40 -6.31
N ARG A 82 9.85 8.89 -6.44
CA ARG A 82 8.85 8.83 -5.37
C ARG A 82 8.58 7.38 -4.94
N GLN A 83 8.43 6.44 -5.88
CA GLN A 83 8.23 5.04 -5.55
C GLN A 83 9.44 4.42 -4.85
N CYS A 84 10.65 4.77 -5.26
CA CYS A 84 11.88 4.32 -4.60
C CYS A 84 11.95 4.80 -3.14
N VAL A 85 11.57 6.06 -2.87
CA VAL A 85 11.55 6.64 -1.50
C VAL A 85 10.46 6.02 -0.63
N GLU A 86 9.24 5.85 -1.17
CA GLU A 86 8.12 5.22 -0.45
C GLU A 86 8.46 3.78 -0.05
N GLY A 87 9.15 3.01 -0.92
CA GLY A 87 9.63 1.67 -0.62
C GLY A 87 10.68 1.61 0.48
N ALA A 88 11.61 2.54 0.48
CA ALA A 88 12.62 2.62 1.53
C ALA A 88 11.99 2.93 2.92
N ALA A 89 10.93 3.72 2.97
CA ALA A 89 10.21 4.04 4.20
C ALA A 89 9.38 2.85 4.74
N ALA A 90 8.83 2.02 3.86
CA ALA A 90 8.06 0.84 4.23
C ALA A 90 8.91 -0.26 4.87
N THR A 91 10.13 -0.47 4.38
CA THR A 91 11.08 -1.46 4.94
C THR A 91 11.59 -1.06 6.32
N THR A 92 11.62 0.23 6.67
CA THR A 92 12.04 0.71 8.00
C THR A 92 10.97 0.58 9.09
N SER A 93 9.70 0.38 8.73
CA SER A 93 8.59 0.24 9.71
C SER A 93 8.41 -1.17 10.29
N GLY A 94 9.14 -2.15 9.83
CA GLY A 94 8.97 -3.57 10.15
C GLY A 94 10.17 -4.23 10.83
N GLY A 95 10.67 -3.71 11.96
CA GLY A 95 11.55 -4.44 12.87
C GLY A 95 13.06 -4.33 12.64
N ASP A 96 13.75 -3.92 13.68
CA ASP A 96 15.19 -4.12 14.05
C ASP A 96 16.33 -3.70 13.11
N TYR A 97 16.08 -2.93 12.05
CA TYR A 97 17.15 -2.22 11.34
C TYR A 97 16.95 -0.70 11.44
N ALA A 98 17.05 -0.19 12.67
CA ALA A 98 17.24 1.23 12.95
C ALA A 98 18.66 1.63 12.52
N GLY A 99 18.88 1.90 11.23
CA GLY A 99 20.20 2.25 10.74
C GLY A 99 20.26 2.76 9.31
N VAL A 100 19.21 2.57 8.51
CA VAL A 100 19.15 3.18 7.18
C VAL A 100 18.13 4.29 7.26
N GLY A 101 18.60 5.48 7.61
CA GLY A 101 17.82 6.71 7.48
C GLY A 101 17.22 6.76 6.08
N THR A 102 16.08 7.38 5.95
CA THR A 102 15.44 7.75 4.66
C THR A 102 16.49 8.43 3.79
N ASN A 103 17.25 7.60 3.04
CA ASN A 103 18.43 8.07 2.33
C ASN A 103 17.98 8.70 1.02
N MET A 104 17.35 9.87 1.11
CA MET A 104 17.31 10.80 -0.01
C MET A 104 18.76 11.04 -0.52
N GLY A 105 19.72 11.22 0.38
CA GLY A 105 21.13 11.37 0.04
C GLY A 105 21.79 10.17 -0.64
N GLY A 106 21.24 8.95 -0.50
CA GLY A 106 21.76 7.77 -1.22
C GLY A 106 21.39 7.78 -2.70
N LEU A 107 20.14 8.15 -3.03
CA LEU A 107 19.69 8.30 -4.44
C LEU A 107 20.41 9.49 -5.10
N GLU A 108 20.57 10.60 -4.41
CA GLU A 108 21.30 11.77 -4.90
C GLU A 108 22.77 11.47 -5.16
N ALA A 109 23.41 10.68 -4.32
CA ALA A 109 24.78 10.23 -4.56
C ALA A 109 24.89 9.27 -5.76
N GLU A 110 23.95 8.34 -5.92
CA GLU A 110 23.86 7.45 -7.09
C GLU A 110 23.60 8.25 -8.39
N ASP A 111 22.74 9.29 -8.35
CA ASP A 111 22.47 10.18 -9.47
C ASP A 111 23.72 10.98 -9.87
N CYS A 112 24.45 11.54 -8.90
CA CYS A 112 25.71 12.25 -9.15
C CYS A 112 26.76 11.34 -9.79
N GLU A 113 26.95 10.13 -9.27
CA GLU A 113 27.89 9.16 -9.83
C GLU A 113 27.52 8.75 -11.26
N ALA A 114 26.22 8.57 -11.54
CA ALA A 114 25.71 8.23 -12.86
C ALA A 114 25.95 9.37 -13.88
N ILE A 115 25.80 10.64 -13.46
CA ILE A 115 26.07 11.80 -14.33
C ILE A 115 27.56 11.95 -14.57
N GLU A 116 28.40 11.80 -13.56
CA GLU A 116 29.87 11.93 -13.66
C GLU A 116 30.50 10.81 -14.48
N SER A 117 29.97 9.59 -14.41
CA SER A 117 30.42 8.42 -15.15
C SER A 117 29.67 8.18 -16.46
N PHE A 118 28.87 9.14 -16.93
CA PHE A 118 28.06 8.99 -18.13
C PHE A 118 28.88 8.64 -19.36
N GLU A 119 28.55 7.52 -19.99
CA GLU A 119 29.09 7.08 -21.27
C GLU A 119 27.96 6.83 -22.27
N TRP A 120 28.12 7.30 -23.52
CA TRP A 120 27.16 7.09 -24.58
C TRP A 120 27.07 5.61 -24.97
N ASN A 121 25.89 5.01 -24.84
CA ASN A 121 25.68 3.62 -25.19
C ASN A 121 25.38 3.44 -26.69
N GLU A 122 26.42 3.23 -27.48
CA GLU A 122 26.35 3.01 -28.94
C GLU A 122 25.50 1.79 -29.34
N ALA A 123 25.41 0.74 -28.50
CA ALA A 123 24.63 -0.43 -28.79
C ALA A 123 23.11 -0.14 -28.71
N LYS A 124 22.70 0.69 -27.77
CA LYS A 124 21.31 1.10 -27.54
C LYS A 124 20.92 2.30 -28.43
N TYR A 125 21.85 3.24 -28.59
CA TYR A 125 21.65 4.51 -29.31
C TYR A 125 22.77 4.73 -30.32
N PRO A 126 22.70 4.10 -31.52
CA PRO A 126 23.77 4.23 -32.55
C PRO A 126 23.91 5.68 -33.03
N SER A 127 25.10 6.26 -32.88
CA SER A 127 25.39 7.65 -33.22
C SER A 127 25.29 7.97 -34.74
N ASN A 128 25.27 6.93 -35.58
CA ASN A 128 25.13 7.07 -37.03
C ASN A 128 23.68 7.35 -37.48
N ARG A 129 22.71 7.31 -36.58
CA ARG A 129 21.28 7.64 -36.86
C ARG A 129 21.03 9.13 -36.77
N PRO A 130 19.99 9.63 -37.48
CA PRO A 130 19.53 11.00 -37.30
C PRO A 130 19.15 11.29 -35.85
N LEU A 131 19.49 12.48 -35.34
CA LEU A 131 19.24 12.86 -33.95
C LEU A 131 17.76 12.73 -33.57
N LYS A 132 16.84 13.08 -34.48
CA LYS A 132 15.40 12.92 -34.25
C LYS A 132 15.00 11.48 -33.98
N GLU A 133 15.53 10.51 -34.75
CA GLU A 133 15.25 9.08 -34.49
C GLU A 133 15.79 8.60 -33.13
N LEU A 134 16.93 9.17 -32.69
CA LEU A 134 17.50 8.85 -31.36
C LEU A 134 16.60 9.37 -30.25
N VAL A 135 16.12 10.60 -30.36
CA VAL A 135 15.19 11.20 -29.39
C VAL A 135 13.88 10.40 -29.33
N GLU A 136 13.28 10.10 -30.50
CA GLU A 136 12.07 9.28 -30.57
C GLU A 136 12.28 7.91 -29.87
N ARG A 137 13.42 7.28 -30.06
CA ARG A 137 13.75 6.00 -29.42
C ARG A 137 13.92 6.11 -27.91
N VAL A 138 14.53 7.19 -27.41
CA VAL A 138 14.62 7.47 -25.99
C VAL A 138 13.23 7.67 -25.41
N MET A 139 12.41 8.49 -26.04
CA MET A 139 11.06 8.80 -25.59
C MET A 139 10.14 7.57 -25.62
N GLU A 140 10.27 6.71 -26.62
CA GLU A 140 9.58 5.41 -26.63
C GLU A 140 9.94 4.56 -25.40
N GLY A 141 11.20 4.56 -24.99
CA GLY A 141 11.63 3.91 -23.74
C GLY A 141 10.99 4.52 -22.51
N VAL A 142 10.96 5.85 -22.41
CA VAL A 142 10.34 6.57 -21.30
C VAL A 142 8.84 6.28 -21.23
N HIS A 143 8.12 6.32 -22.36
CA HIS A 143 6.69 6.00 -22.39
C HIS A 143 6.40 4.56 -21.98
N ARG A 144 7.17 3.60 -22.46
CA ARG A 144 7.02 2.18 -22.02
C ARG A 144 7.22 2.04 -20.52
N THR A 145 8.19 2.76 -19.96
CA THR A 145 8.46 2.73 -18.51
C THR A 145 7.32 3.38 -17.72
N ASP A 146 6.81 4.54 -18.15
CA ASP A 146 5.67 5.21 -17.50
C ASP A 146 4.39 4.35 -17.57
N ASP A 147 4.13 3.70 -18.69
CA ASP A 147 2.98 2.82 -18.83
C ASP A 147 3.11 1.54 -17.98
N ALA A 148 4.31 0.95 -17.94
CA ALA A 148 4.58 -0.18 -17.05
C ALA A 148 4.42 0.19 -15.58
N LEU A 149 4.87 1.39 -15.18
CA LEU A 149 4.67 1.91 -13.83
C LEU A 149 3.19 2.06 -13.49
N LYS A 150 2.38 2.64 -14.39
CA LYS A 150 0.94 2.80 -14.21
C LYS A 150 0.23 1.46 -13.99
N VAL A 151 0.57 0.45 -14.80
CA VAL A 151 -0.01 -0.90 -14.68
C VAL A 151 0.32 -1.48 -13.30
N LYS A 152 1.60 -1.51 -12.91
CA LYS A 152 2.04 -2.04 -11.61
C LYS A 152 1.40 -1.32 -10.42
N LEU A 153 1.31 0.01 -10.48
CA LEU A 153 0.63 0.80 -9.43
C LEU A 153 -0.87 0.49 -9.36
N SER A 154 -1.52 0.29 -10.50
CA SER A 154 -2.94 -0.09 -10.55
C SER A 154 -3.19 -1.46 -9.92
N GLU A 155 -2.37 -2.45 -10.25
CA GLU A 155 -2.44 -3.80 -9.69
C GLU A 155 -2.23 -3.77 -8.17
N TYR A 156 -1.17 -3.12 -7.70
CA TYR A 156 -0.89 -2.97 -6.26
C TYR A 156 -2.02 -2.24 -5.52
N SER A 157 -2.53 -1.13 -6.08
CA SER A 157 -3.62 -0.37 -5.46
C SER A 157 -4.91 -1.18 -5.35
N SER A 158 -5.21 -2.02 -6.36
CA SER A 158 -6.36 -2.93 -6.36
C SER A 158 -6.22 -4.00 -5.27
N SER A 159 -5.07 -4.67 -5.19
CA SER A 159 -4.80 -5.67 -4.15
C SER A 159 -4.87 -5.07 -2.75
N ARG A 160 -4.28 -3.88 -2.55
CA ARG A 160 -4.34 -3.14 -1.29
C ARG A 160 -5.78 -2.74 -0.91
N ALA A 161 -6.59 -2.34 -1.87
CA ALA A 161 -8.01 -2.01 -1.64
C ALA A 161 -8.81 -3.25 -1.21
N ASN A 162 -8.57 -4.39 -1.84
CA ASN A 162 -9.18 -5.67 -1.47
C ASN A 162 -8.77 -6.11 -0.06
N LEU A 163 -7.48 -6.03 0.26
CA LEU A 163 -6.98 -6.31 1.60
C LEU A 163 -7.61 -5.39 2.65
N ALA A 164 -7.71 -4.09 2.37
CA ALA A 164 -8.35 -3.14 3.26
C ALA A 164 -9.86 -3.40 3.44
N ALA A 165 -10.55 -3.88 2.42
CA ALA A 165 -11.96 -4.26 2.50
C ALA A 165 -12.16 -5.50 3.38
N LEU A 166 -11.34 -6.55 3.20
CA LEU A 166 -11.39 -7.75 4.03
C LEU A 166 -10.95 -7.47 5.48
N SER A 167 -9.92 -6.67 5.67
CA SER A 167 -9.47 -6.26 7.01
C SER A 167 -10.55 -5.48 7.76
N ARG A 168 -11.30 -4.59 7.08
CA ARG A 168 -12.46 -3.90 7.69
C ARG A 168 -13.57 -4.86 8.09
N LYS A 169 -13.84 -5.89 7.29
CA LYS A 169 -14.80 -6.94 7.66
C LYS A 169 -14.38 -7.72 8.90
N SER A 170 -13.07 -7.99 9.07
CA SER A 170 -12.55 -8.76 10.20
C SER A 170 -12.26 -7.92 11.45
N GLN A 171 -11.94 -6.62 11.31
CA GLN A 171 -11.53 -5.73 12.42
C GLN A 171 -12.53 -4.60 12.70
N GLY A 172 -13.66 -4.54 11.99
CA GLY A 172 -14.70 -3.53 12.19
C GLY A 172 -15.39 -3.66 13.56
N SER A 173 -16.35 -2.75 13.84
CA SER A 173 -17.19 -2.82 15.04
C SER A 173 -17.92 -4.15 15.11
N LEU A 174 -18.08 -4.71 16.32
CA LEU A 174 -18.83 -5.94 16.59
C LEU A 174 -20.25 -5.94 16.01
N ALA A 175 -20.80 -4.76 15.78
CA ALA A 175 -22.12 -4.62 15.13
C ALA A 175 -22.12 -5.06 13.66
N VAL A 176 -20.98 -4.94 12.95
CA VAL A 176 -20.87 -5.14 11.49
C VAL A 176 -19.88 -6.26 11.12
N ARG A 177 -18.79 -6.40 11.87
CA ARG A 177 -17.71 -7.34 11.55
C ARG A 177 -18.17 -8.80 11.58
N GLU A 178 -17.50 -9.65 10.86
CA GLU A 178 -17.66 -11.09 10.94
C GLU A 178 -17.24 -11.63 12.31
N ILE A 179 -18.10 -12.45 12.93
CA ILE A 179 -17.91 -12.97 14.28
C ILE A 179 -17.29 -14.38 14.31
N GLY A 180 -17.13 -15.02 13.14
CA GLY A 180 -16.60 -16.38 13.03
C GLY A 180 -15.26 -16.55 13.70
N SER A 181 -14.32 -15.64 13.45
CA SER A 181 -12.97 -15.67 14.03
C SER A 181 -12.91 -15.44 15.56
N LEU A 182 -14.01 -14.97 16.17
CA LEU A 182 -14.09 -14.66 17.60
C LEU A 182 -14.73 -15.77 18.42
N VAL A 183 -15.58 -16.59 17.79
CA VAL A 183 -16.33 -17.65 18.45
C VAL A 183 -15.52 -18.92 18.41
N LYS A 184 -15.29 -19.52 19.57
CA LYS A 184 -14.66 -20.82 19.68
C LYS A 184 -15.70 -21.92 19.63
N GLU A 185 -15.31 -23.13 19.22
CA GLU A 185 -16.18 -24.30 19.20
C GLU A 185 -16.86 -24.53 20.53
N GLU A 186 -16.12 -24.41 21.66
CA GLU A 186 -16.63 -24.52 23.03
C GLU A 186 -17.74 -23.52 23.38
N ASP A 187 -17.81 -22.41 22.67
CA ASP A 187 -18.80 -21.37 22.91
C ASP A 187 -20.07 -21.54 22.03
N TYR A 188 -20.09 -22.53 21.15
CA TYR A 188 -21.21 -22.79 20.28
C TYR A 188 -21.88 -24.11 20.52
N VAL A 189 -23.10 -24.08 21.04
CA VAL A 189 -23.93 -25.27 21.30
C VAL A 189 -25.07 -25.28 20.29
N SER A 190 -25.17 -26.35 19.51
CA SER A 190 -26.28 -26.62 18.61
C SER A 190 -26.71 -28.07 18.74
N THR A 191 -27.89 -28.29 19.31
CA THR A 191 -28.51 -29.59 19.45
C THR A 191 -29.96 -29.52 19.01
N GLU A 192 -30.67 -30.64 19.01
CA GLU A 192 -32.12 -30.65 18.71
C GLU A 192 -32.92 -29.68 19.59
N ASN A 193 -32.53 -29.53 20.86
CA ASN A 193 -33.30 -28.76 21.84
C ASN A 193 -32.68 -27.45 22.25
N LEU A 194 -31.37 -27.26 22.01
CA LEU A 194 -30.64 -26.07 22.41
C LEU A 194 -29.89 -25.46 21.21
N CYS A 195 -29.91 -24.12 21.12
CA CYS A 195 -29.15 -23.38 20.13
C CYS A 195 -28.49 -22.17 20.78
N THR A 196 -27.33 -21.80 20.27
CA THR A 196 -26.61 -20.59 20.67
C THR A 196 -27.05 -19.39 19.84
N CYS A 197 -27.46 -18.33 20.53
CA CYS A 197 -27.70 -17.02 19.95
C CYS A 197 -26.51 -16.10 20.20
N MET A 198 -26.02 -15.45 19.15
CA MET A 198 -25.02 -14.40 19.25
C MET A 198 -25.69 -13.03 19.28
N LEU A 199 -25.39 -12.26 20.33
CA LEU A 199 -26.05 -11.01 20.63
C LEU A 199 -25.01 -9.91 20.78
N VAL A 200 -25.18 -8.82 20.04
CA VAL A 200 -24.35 -7.62 20.16
C VAL A 200 -25.10 -6.60 20.97
N VAL A 201 -24.57 -6.30 22.15
CA VAL A 201 -25.20 -5.43 23.16
C VAL A 201 -24.37 -4.15 23.27
N PRO A 202 -25.00 -2.95 23.18
CA PRO A 202 -24.29 -1.71 23.46
C PRO A 202 -23.70 -1.70 24.89
N ASN A 203 -22.48 -1.20 25.06
CA ASN A 203 -21.81 -1.17 26.34
C ASN A 203 -22.58 -0.40 27.42
N SER A 204 -23.36 0.63 26.99
CA SER A 204 -24.28 1.36 27.86
C SER A 204 -25.36 0.48 28.47
N SER A 205 -25.84 -0.53 27.77
CA SER A 205 -26.92 -1.45 28.19
C SER A 205 -26.42 -2.78 28.75
N LYS A 206 -25.10 -2.99 28.84
CA LYS A 206 -24.46 -4.23 29.29
C LYS A 206 -24.95 -4.72 30.66
N LYS A 207 -25.05 -3.80 31.63
CA LYS A 207 -25.48 -4.13 32.99
C LYS A 207 -26.97 -4.51 33.08
N GLU A 208 -27.79 -3.85 32.31
CA GLU A 208 -29.23 -4.12 32.21
C GLU A 208 -29.47 -5.46 31.51
N PHE A 209 -28.82 -5.67 30.37
CA PHE A 209 -28.88 -6.93 29.63
C PHE A 209 -28.58 -8.13 30.52
N THR A 210 -27.46 -8.12 31.24
CA THR A 210 -27.03 -9.23 32.08
C THR A 210 -28.06 -9.56 33.18
N LYS A 211 -28.84 -8.58 33.65
CA LYS A 211 -29.89 -8.80 34.69
C LYS A 211 -31.24 -9.24 34.11
N THR A 212 -31.50 -8.91 32.85
CA THR A 212 -32.86 -9.00 32.28
C THR A 212 -33.01 -10.00 31.14
N TYR A 213 -31.90 -10.47 30.50
CA TYR A 213 -31.98 -11.36 29.34
C TYR A 213 -32.79 -12.64 29.57
N GLU A 214 -32.79 -13.21 30.78
CA GLU A 214 -33.56 -14.38 31.14
C GLU A 214 -35.07 -14.13 31.11
N ARG A 215 -35.49 -12.86 31.15
CA ARG A 215 -36.90 -12.43 31.13
C ARG A 215 -37.37 -11.93 29.78
N TYR A 216 -36.55 -11.95 28.76
CA TYR A 216 -36.91 -11.43 27.45
C TYR A 216 -38.05 -12.17 26.76
N ALA A 217 -38.09 -13.49 26.97
CA ALA A 217 -39.19 -14.29 26.50
C ALA A 217 -39.46 -15.44 27.46
N ASN A 218 -40.68 -15.64 27.82
CA ASN A 218 -41.13 -16.76 28.65
C ASN A 218 -42.15 -17.59 27.87
N PHE A 219 -42.11 -18.88 28.03
CA PHE A 219 -43.13 -19.76 27.53
C PHE A 219 -43.75 -20.56 28.66
N SER A 220 -45.02 -20.83 28.53
CA SER A 220 -45.75 -21.68 29.49
C SER A 220 -45.92 -23.08 28.91
N PHE A 221 -45.69 -24.09 29.73
CA PHE A 221 -46.04 -25.45 29.39
C PHE A 221 -46.82 -26.07 30.55
N ILE A 222 -47.65 -27.04 30.25
CA ILE A 222 -48.38 -27.82 31.25
C ILE A 222 -47.53 -29.02 31.62
N ASN A 223 -47.12 -29.14 32.87
CA ASN A 223 -46.36 -30.28 33.36
C ASN A 223 -47.27 -31.53 33.47
N GLN A 224 -46.70 -32.69 33.75
CA GLN A 224 -47.41 -33.96 33.91
C GLN A 224 -48.49 -33.95 35.03
N GLU A 225 -48.41 -33.00 35.95
CA GLU A 225 -49.38 -32.79 37.04
C GLU A 225 -50.50 -31.80 36.66
N GLY A 226 -50.59 -31.33 35.39
CA GLY A 226 -51.58 -30.40 34.92
C GLY A 226 -51.39 -28.94 35.36
N ARG A 227 -50.21 -28.60 35.92
CA ARG A 227 -49.87 -27.25 36.36
C ARG A 227 -49.12 -26.49 35.24
N SER A 228 -49.50 -25.25 34.98
CA SER A 228 -48.78 -24.38 34.09
C SER A 228 -47.49 -23.90 34.74
N ALA A 229 -46.34 -24.20 34.14
CA ALA A 229 -45.06 -23.67 34.53
C ALA A 229 -44.56 -22.65 33.49
N HIS A 230 -44.00 -21.55 33.95
CA HIS A 230 -43.38 -20.55 33.12
C HIS A 230 -41.86 -20.76 33.12
N VAL A 231 -41.29 -20.94 31.94
CA VAL A 231 -39.82 -21.14 31.78
C VAL A 231 -39.29 -20.07 30.86
N SER A 232 -38.11 -19.57 31.17
CA SER A 232 -37.38 -18.66 30.33
C SER A 232 -37.01 -19.32 29.00
N ALA A 233 -37.10 -18.56 27.90
CA ALA A 233 -36.61 -19.00 26.58
C ALA A 233 -35.08 -19.14 26.51
N ALA A 234 -34.37 -18.39 27.35
CA ALA A 234 -32.93 -18.50 27.50
C ALA A 234 -32.56 -19.40 28.69
N VAL A 235 -31.56 -20.21 28.53
CA VAL A 235 -31.03 -21.02 29.66
C VAL A 235 -30.44 -20.07 30.71
N PRO A 236 -30.86 -20.20 31.99
CA PRO A 236 -30.36 -19.35 33.06
C PRO A 236 -28.82 -19.38 33.16
N ARG A 237 -28.20 -18.23 33.38
CA ARG A 237 -26.74 -18.04 33.51
C ARG A 237 -25.93 -18.50 32.30
N SER A 238 -26.54 -18.61 31.11
CA SER A 238 -25.87 -19.00 29.86
C SER A 238 -25.17 -17.86 29.17
N ALA A 239 -25.48 -16.62 29.50
CA ALA A 239 -24.86 -15.46 28.90
C ALA A 239 -23.37 -15.38 29.26
N LYS A 240 -22.52 -15.45 28.24
CA LYS A 240 -21.05 -15.30 28.36
C LYS A 240 -20.54 -14.29 27.36
N VAL A 241 -19.59 -13.45 27.77
CA VAL A 241 -18.91 -12.52 26.89
C VAL A 241 -17.95 -13.30 25.99
N VAL A 242 -18.05 -13.11 24.69
CA VAL A 242 -17.15 -13.69 23.68
C VAL A 242 -16.09 -12.66 23.27
N ALA A 243 -16.50 -11.42 23.03
CA ALA A 243 -15.62 -10.33 22.67
C ALA A 243 -16.21 -8.98 23.11
N GLU A 244 -15.37 -7.98 23.28
CA GLU A 244 -15.76 -6.62 23.64
C GLU A 244 -14.97 -5.63 22.81
N ASP A 245 -15.64 -4.58 22.29
CA ASP A 245 -15.04 -3.43 21.67
C ASP A 245 -15.41 -2.13 22.42
N LYS A 246 -15.07 -0.97 21.86
CA LYS A 246 -15.33 0.33 22.51
C LYS A 246 -16.82 0.62 22.75
N ASP A 247 -17.67 0.17 21.82
CA ASP A 247 -19.09 0.53 21.77
C ASP A 247 -20.01 -0.65 22.10
N TYR A 248 -19.56 -1.88 21.82
CA TYR A 248 -20.39 -3.08 21.90
C TYR A 248 -19.67 -4.24 22.60
N THR A 249 -20.49 -5.11 23.18
CA THR A 249 -20.04 -6.41 23.74
C THR A 249 -20.80 -7.52 23.03
N LEU A 250 -20.08 -8.52 22.52
CA LEU A 250 -20.66 -9.74 21.92
C LEU A 250 -20.90 -10.76 23.03
N TYR A 251 -22.15 -11.15 23.19
CA TYR A 251 -22.56 -12.20 24.09
C TYR A 251 -22.98 -13.45 23.34
N ARG A 252 -22.66 -14.62 23.86
CA ARG A 252 -23.35 -15.85 23.56
C ARG A 252 -24.43 -16.10 24.58
N VAL A 253 -25.61 -16.53 24.17
CA VAL A 253 -26.71 -16.98 25.04
C VAL A 253 -27.24 -18.29 24.49
N VAL A 254 -27.38 -19.29 25.33
CA VAL A 254 -28.00 -20.56 24.94
C VAL A 254 -29.51 -20.46 25.15
N CYS A 255 -30.27 -20.77 24.10
CA CYS A 255 -31.72 -20.72 24.09
C CYS A 255 -32.30 -22.07 23.71
N PHE A 256 -33.56 -22.31 24.11
CA PHE A 256 -34.30 -23.48 23.65
C PHE A 256 -34.71 -23.28 22.17
N SER A 257 -34.42 -24.28 21.34
CA SER A 257 -34.67 -24.23 19.89
C SER A 257 -36.10 -23.88 19.53
N ARG A 258 -37.10 -24.36 20.35
CA ARG A 258 -38.54 -24.09 20.13
C ARG A 258 -38.93 -22.63 20.35
N THR A 259 -38.16 -21.87 21.12
CA THR A 259 -38.52 -20.51 21.56
C THR A 259 -37.48 -19.48 21.14
N VAL A 260 -36.51 -19.88 20.35
CA VAL A 260 -35.40 -19.01 19.93
C VAL A 260 -35.86 -17.79 19.14
N ASP A 261 -36.86 -17.94 18.28
CA ASP A 261 -37.32 -16.83 17.46
C ASP A 261 -38.07 -15.78 18.30
N THR A 262 -38.87 -16.22 19.29
CA THR A 262 -39.49 -15.33 20.25
C THR A 262 -38.48 -14.58 21.08
N PHE A 263 -37.40 -15.25 21.50
CA PHE A 263 -36.28 -14.62 22.21
C PHE A 263 -35.54 -13.62 21.34
N LYS A 264 -35.24 -13.95 20.09
CA LYS A 264 -34.60 -13.06 19.12
C LYS A 264 -35.44 -11.79 18.88
N GLN A 265 -36.74 -11.93 18.74
CA GLN A 265 -37.63 -10.80 18.58
C GLN A 265 -37.64 -9.89 19.81
N ALA A 266 -37.80 -10.46 21.00
CA ALA A 266 -37.79 -9.70 22.26
C ALA A 266 -36.43 -9.00 22.50
N ALA A 267 -35.33 -9.63 22.11
CA ALA A 267 -33.99 -9.02 22.17
C ALA A 267 -33.89 -7.80 21.24
N ARG A 268 -34.39 -7.89 19.99
CA ARG A 268 -34.41 -6.77 19.04
C ARG A 268 -35.26 -5.61 19.56
N GLU A 269 -36.41 -5.86 20.17
CA GLU A 269 -37.24 -4.85 20.80
C GLU A 269 -36.60 -4.10 21.95
N LYS A 270 -35.62 -4.74 22.61
CA LYS A 270 -34.78 -4.14 23.67
C LYS A 270 -33.51 -3.47 23.14
N GLY A 271 -33.37 -3.30 21.82
CA GLY A 271 -32.22 -2.66 21.20
C GLY A 271 -30.95 -3.53 21.15
N VAL A 272 -31.10 -4.84 21.37
CA VAL A 272 -30.00 -5.80 21.25
C VAL A 272 -29.98 -6.36 19.81
N GLN A 273 -28.84 -6.24 19.15
CA GLN A 273 -28.69 -6.75 17.80
C GLN A 273 -28.42 -8.25 17.82
N VAL A 274 -29.30 -9.01 17.17
CA VAL A 274 -29.13 -10.48 17.02
C VAL A 274 -28.32 -10.76 15.76
N ARG A 275 -27.20 -11.46 15.91
CA ARG A 275 -26.37 -11.92 14.78
C ARG A 275 -26.69 -13.37 14.47
N GLU A 276 -27.06 -13.62 13.22
CA GLU A 276 -27.23 -14.99 12.73
C GLU A 276 -25.85 -15.56 12.45
N PHE A 277 -25.52 -16.64 13.16
CA PHE A 277 -24.23 -17.29 13.06
C PHE A 277 -24.42 -18.80 13.14
N LYS A 278 -23.76 -19.52 12.24
CA LYS A 278 -23.57 -20.96 12.30
C LYS A 278 -22.08 -21.22 12.36
N PHE A 279 -21.64 -21.94 13.36
CA PHE A 279 -20.24 -22.30 13.49
C PHE A 279 -19.88 -23.31 12.39
N ASP A 280 -18.88 -22.98 11.60
CA ASP A 280 -18.32 -23.81 10.55
C ASP A 280 -16.81 -23.58 10.59
N GLU A 281 -16.10 -24.52 11.21
CA GLU A 281 -14.65 -24.44 11.44
C GLU A 281 -13.90 -24.31 10.11
N GLY A 282 -14.32 -25.04 9.07
CA GLY A 282 -13.69 -24.98 7.77
C GLY A 282 -13.74 -23.59 7.13
N LYS A 283 -14.87 -22.89 7.27
CA LYS A 283 -14.99 -21.52 6.74
C LYS A 283 -14.16 -20.50 7.51
N VAL A 284 -14.07 -20.65 8.83
CA VAL A 284 -13.28 -19.72 9.64
C VAL A 284 -11.79 -19.84 9.31
N GLU A 285 -11.32 -21.06 9.11
CA GLU A 285 -9.92 -21.29 8.75
C GLU A 285 -9.64 -20.82 7.30
N GLU A 286 -10.52 -21.12 6.36
CA GLU A 286 -10.42 -20.64 4.98
C GLU A 286 -10.38 -19.10 4.90
N GLU A 287 -11.19 -18.39 5.68
CA GLU A 287 -11.16 -16.91 5.74
C GLU A 287 -9.85 -16.38 6.31
N ARG A 288 -9.27 -17.06 7.32
CA ARG A 288 -7.96 -16.69 7.87
C ARG A 288 -6.82 -16.92 6.90
N GLU A 289 -6.83 -18.06 6.23
CA GLU A 289 -5.85 -18.39 5.18
C GLU A 289 -5.93 -17.38 4.04
N ASN A 290 -7.12 -17.13 3.50
CA ASN A 290 -7.33 -16.15 2.44
C ASN A 290 -6.83 -14.74 2.81
N LEU A 291 -7.04 -14.32 4.06
CA LEU A 291 -6.56 -13.02 4.54
C LEU A 291 -5.03 -13.01 4.72
N ALA A 292 -4.44 -14.11 5.14
CA ALA A 292 -2.99 -14.25 5.27
C ALA A 292 -2.32 -14.26 3.89
N ASP A 293 -2.87 -15.02 2.95
CA ASP A 293 -2.40 -15.11 1.58
C ASP A 293 -2.45 -13.74 0.86
N LEU A 294 -3.58 -13.04 0.99
CA LEU A 294 -3.72 -11.71 0.38
C LEU A 294 -2.77 -10.67 1.00
N LYS A 295 -2.47 -10.80 2.30
CA LYS A 295 -1.44 -9.96 2.93
C LYS A 295 -0.06 -10.24 2.38
N GLN A 296 0.25 -11.50 2.18
CA GLN A 296 1.54 -11.92 1.62
C GLN A 296 1.66 -11.46 0.17
N GLU A 297 0.65 -11.70 -0.65
CA GLU A 297 0.60 -11.25 -2.04
C GLU A 297 0.78 -9.72 -2.16
N CYS A 298 0.10 -8.96 -1.31
CA CYS A 298 0.21 -7.49 -1.30
C CYS A 298 1.64 -7.02 -0.96
N ARG A 299 2.34 -7.70 -0.04
CA ARG A 299 3.74 -7.41 0.28
C ARG A 299 4.68 -7.76 -0.88
N GLU A 300 4.50 -8.92 -1.48
CA GLU A 300 5.30 -9.34 -2.63
C GLU A 300 5.14 -8.40 -3.83
N MET A 301 3.92 -7.91 -4.07
CA MET A 301 3.68 -6.88 -5.09
C MET A 301 4.35 -5.55 -4.75
N GLU A 302 4.34 -5.14 -3.48
CA GLU A 302 5.01 -3.93 -2.99
C GLU A 302 6.52 -4.02 -3.20
N ASP A 303 7.13 -5.10 -2.75
CA ASP A 303 8.58 -5.34 -2.89
C ASP A 303 8.98 -5.40 -4.37
N ALA A 304 8.21 -6.11 -5.19
CA ALA A 304 8.46 -6.20 -6.64
C ALA A 304 8.30 -4.83 -7.34
N LEU A 305 7.35 -4.00 -6.94
CA LEU A 305 7.18 -2.65 -7.46
C LEU A 305 8.39 -1.77 -7.12
N HIS A 306 8.90 -1.86 -5.89
CA HIS A 306 10.05 -1.07 -5.45
C HIS A 306 11.35 -1.50 -6.15
N GLU A 307 11.61 -2.81 -6.24
CA GLU A 307 12.77 -3.33 -6.95
C GLU A 307 12.75 -2.95 -8.44
N TRP A 308 11.57 -3.10 -9.07
CA TRP A 308 11.40 -2.70 -10.46
C TRP A 308 11.57 -1.19 -10.65
N SER A 309 11.01 -0.35 -9.77
CA SER A 309 11.14 1.10 -9.85
C SER A 309 12.59 1.55 -9.71
N ARG A 310 13.36 0.92 -8.82
CA ARG A 310 14.78 1.18 -8.66
C ARG A 310 15.58 0.80 -9.90
N THR A 311 15.27 -0.34 -10.52
CA THR A 311 15.92 -0.79 -11.75
C THR A 311 15.56 0.11 -12.94
N ALA A 312 14.32 0.59 -13.02
CA ALA A 312 13.83 1.45 -14.09
C ALA A 312 14.32 2.90 -13.96
N TYR A 313 14.66 3.34 -12.75
CA TYR A 313 15.21 4.66 -12.48
C TYR A 313 16.69 4.78 -12.88
N ARG A 314 17.47 3.72 -12.76
CA ARG A 314 18.86 3.61 -13.22
C ARG A 314 18.97 3.48 -14.74
#